data_929762a75734061f17b1617ff8380d39
#
_entry.id   929762a75734061f17b1617ff8380d39
#
_cell.length_a   1.000
_cell.length_b   1.000
_cell.length_c   1.000
_cell.angle_alpha   90.00
_cell.angle_beta   90.00
_cell.angle_gamma   90.00
#
_symmetry.space_group_name_H-M   'P 1'
#
loop_
_entity.id
_entity.type
_entity.pdbx_description
1 polymer ?
#
loop_
_entity_poly.entity_id
_entity_poly.type
_entity_poly.pdbx_seq_one_letter_code
_entity_poly.pdbx_strand_id
1 'polypeptide(L)'
;ITALCCPHFYLQRRETVNILLSMLKKLPEYEALLSALEARQAVAVSGVSQIIRSHFISALIAESERPALIVCQDDLAAQRAQAELAAFLGSTPPLLPARELTLYESASVSREWEHRRMRLLYGLATGKVKVLVASMEALSLRTVPRQTLFGGLVTLKCGAEYDLDSLTARLVRAGYSRTSLVEGVGQFALRGGILDVFSPAHDQPIRAEFFGDELDAMGFFDPLTQRRTENLDEAVLLPVAETVPFLHPDGAEGLCKDLSTLVARQKRRKTPNTALISTLEGDIDKLQGGVPLTAADRYMALIYPEFSTAADYVSRDAAVFFCDHGNLRRASKARMEDFGLSLDSYLQSGTLAGELCEFYCTYDELAGRFRENGAIYFDSFLSAQFPEELPPKRILSVTAKQLPGYGGSLETAVQDLKHYVKNGFGCLVLCGGKRRGEILKGMLAEQSVDALLAFPATRLPQAGQILLADGSLPAGMEYPELKYAILTEGQLMTRTAPKKTARPKKATNRKKLDSFTDLTPGDLVVHEHHGIGRYVGMEQMKVDGAVKDYVKIAYQGSDA
;
A
#
# COMPACT_ATOMS: atom_id res chain seq x y z
N ILE A 1 -8.16 16.52 9.12
CA ILE A 1 -8.90 16.60 10.42
C ILE A 1 -8.02 15.88 11.42
N THR A 2 -7.08 16.61 12.00
CA THR A 2 -6.24 16.22 13.12
C THR A 2 -7.14 16.07 14.34
N ALA A 3 -7.45 14.82 14.71
CA ALA A 3 -8.07 14.57 16.01
C ALA A 3 -7.04 14.98 17.08
N LEU A 4 -7.38 15.99 17.86
CA LEU A 4 -6.74 16.34 19.12
C LEU A 4 -6.85 15.14 20.08
N CYS A 5 -5.95 14.14 19.93
CA CYS A 5 -5.71 13.13 20.95
C CYS A 5 -4.77 13.72 21.99
N CYS A 6 -5.25 13.85 23.23
CA CYS A 6 -4.44 14.24 24.38
C CYS A 6 -3.10 13.48 24.38
N PRO A 7 -1.93 14.18 24.47
CA PRO A 7 -0.61 13.55 24.50
C PRO A 7 -0.47 12.49 25.62
N HIS A 8 -1.20 12.66 26.71
CA HIS A 8 -1.22 11.75 27.85
C HIS A 8 -1.82 10.37 27.53
N PHE A 9 -2.82 10.32 26.62
CA PHE A 9 -3.47 9.07 26.20
C PHE A 9 -2.58 8.24 25.27
N TYR A 10 -1.73 8.90 24.48
CA TYR A 10 -0.75 8.27 23.59
C TYR A 10 0.43 7.66 24.34
N LEU A 11 0.90 8.32 25.41
CA LEU A 11 1.97 7.83 26.27
C LEU A 11 1.54 6.59 27.08
N GLN A 12 0.32 6.58 27.58
CA GLN A 12 -0.21 5.48 28.39
C GLN A 12 -0.40 4.19 27.56
N ARG A 13 -0.86 4.29 26.30
CA ARG A 13 -0.95 3.14 25.38
C ARG A 13 0.41 2.49 25.08
N ARG A 14 1.47 3.28 25.04
CA ARG A 14 2.82 2.77 24.80
C ARG A 14 3.33 1.85 25.92
N GLU A 15 3.01 2.14 27.17
CA GLU A 15 3.49 1.33 28.32
C GLU A 15 2.92 -0.08 28.29
N THR A 16 1.61 -0.26 28.14
CA THR A 16 0.97 -1.58 28.05
C THR A 16 1.48 -2.38 26.85
N VAL A 17 1.64 -1.74 25.69
CA VAL A 17 2.20 -2.39 24.49
C VAL A 17 3.64 -2.81 24.69
N ASN A 18 4.48 -1.95 25.28
CA ASN A 18 5.89 -2.28 25.54
C ASN A 18 6.03 -3.51 26.47
N ILE A 19 5.12 -3.66 27.44
CA ILE A 19 5.09 -4.84 28.31
C ILE A 19 4.78 -6.10 27.51
N LEU A 20 3.80 -6.03 26.58
CA LEU A 20 3.48 -7.13 25.68
C LEU A 20 4.68 -7.51 24.81
N LEU A 21 5.34 -6.54 24.18
CA LEU A 21 6.52 -6.80 23.35
C LEU A 21 7.66 -7.41 24.18
N SER A 22 7.90 -6.91 25.39
CA SER A 22 8.94 -7.41 26.28
C SER A 22 8.69 -8.82 26.81
N MET A 23 7.44 -9.28 26.81
CA MET A 23 7.07 -10.63 27.22
C MET A 23 7.78 -11.71 26.40
N LEU A 24 7.97 -11.46 25.11
CA LEU A 24 8.61 -12.39 24.18
C LEU A 24 10.08 -12.66 24.53
N LYS A 25 10.77 -11.74 25.22
CA LYS A 25 12.17 -11.92 25.69
C LYS A 25 12.36 -13.13 26.60
N LYS A 26 11.26 -13.68 27.13
CA LYS A 26 11.29 -14.89 27.95
C LYS A 26 11.31 -16.18 27.12
N LEU A 27 11.09 -16.09 25.81
CA LEU A 27 11.13 -17.22 24.88
C LEU A 27 12.53 -17.38 24.29
N PRO A 28 13.14 -18.57 24.37
CA PRO A 28 14.45 -18.83 23.77
C PRO A 28 14.43 -18.66 22.24
N GLU A 29 13.29 -18.92 21.59
CA GLU A 29 13.09 -18.72 20.16
C GLU A 29 13.20 -17.24 19.79
N TYR A 30 12.71 -16.33 20.64
CA TYR A 30 12.80 -14.89 20.39
C TYR A 30 14.26 -14.40 20.42
N GLU A 31 15.05 -14.87 21.38
CA GLU A 31 16.47 -14.53 21.47
C GLU A 31 17.24 -15.08 20.26
N ALA A 32 16.90 -16.29 19.81
CA ALA A 32 17.49 -16.88 18.62
C ALA A 32 17.15 -16.08 17.34
N LEU A 33 15.93 -15.53 17.25
CA LEU A 33 15.50 -14.67 16.14
C LEU A 33 16.23 -13.33 16.15
N LEU A 34 16.40 -12.71 17.32
CA LEU A 34 17.12 -11.46 17.45
C LEU A 34 18.57 -11.62 17.03
N SER A 35 19.24 -12.68 17.49
CA SER A 35 20.60 -13.03 17.09
C SER A 35 20.73 -13.31 15.59
N ALA A 36 19.73 -13.93 14.98
CA ALA A 36 19.71 -14.18 13.54
C ALA A 36 19.56 -12.90 12.74
N LEU A 37 18.74 -11.95 13.21
CA LEU A 37 18.61 -10.62 12.59
C LEU A 37 19.94 -9.86 12.64
N GLU A 38 20.62 -9.85 13.78
CA GLU A 38 21.92 -9.20 13.94
C GLU A 38 22.97 -9.82 13.00
N ALA A 39 22.97 -11.15 12.91
CA ALA A 39 23.87 -11.89 12.03
C ALA A 39 23.45 -11.89 10.55
N ARG A 40 22.34 -11.25 10.19
CA ARG A 40 21.76 -11.23 8.83
C ARG A 40 21.60 -12.63 8.25
N GLN A 41 21.09 -13.55 9.05
CA GLN A 41 20.87 -14.94 8.66
C GLN A 41 19.40 -15.21 8.37
N ALA A 42 19.15 -16.12 7.45
CA ALA A 42 17.81 -16.61 7.22
C ALA A 42 17.44 -17.66 8.28
N VAL A 43 16.25 -17.51 8.90
CA VAL A 43 15.69 -18.42 9.90
C VAL A 43 14.19 -18.59 9.64
N ALA A 44 13.68 -19.80 9.79
CA ALA A 44 12.25 -20.07 9.69
C ALA A 44 11.65 -20.32 11.08
N VAL A 45 10.42 -19.85 11.28
CA VAL A 45 9.60 -20.06 12.48
C VAL A 45 8.28 -20.67 12.06
N SER A 46 7.93 -21.82 12.61
CA SER A 46 6.65 -22.49 12.36
C SER A 46 5.73 -22.43 13.59
N GLY A 47 4.43 -22.65 13.36
CA GLY A 47 3.42 -22.67 14.41
C GLY A 47 2.88 -21.28 14.81
N VAL A 48 3.15 -20.24 14.00
CA VAL A 48 2.73 -18.88 14.30
C VAL A 48 1.52 -18.47 13.47
N SER A 49 0.40 -18.22 14.14
CA SER A 49 -0.77 -17.60 13.52
C SER A 49 -0.53 -16.11 13.23
N GLN A 50 -1.45 -15.50 12.48
CA GLN A 50 -1.27 -14.14 11.98
C GLN A 50 -0.98 -13.11 13.09
N ILE A 51 -1.77 -13.06 14.17
CA ILE A 51 -1.56 -12.10 15.27
C ILE A 51 -0.28 -12.37 16.04
N ILE A 52 0.10 -13.64 16.22
CA ILE A 52 1.35 -14.04 16.87
C ILE A 52 2.54 -13.57 16.07
N ARG A 53 2.51 -13.76 14.76
CA ARG A 53 3.51 -13.27 13.81
C ARG A 53 3.68 -11.74 13.91
N SER A 54 2.57 -11.01 13.89
CA SER A 54 2.58 -9.55 14.02
C SER A 54 3.15 -9.08 15.36
N HIS A 55 2.91 -9.84 16.43
CA HIS A 55 3.51 -9.59 17.75
C HIS A 55 5.04 -9.77 17.74
N PHE A 56 5.54 -10.90 17.19
CA PHE A 56 6.99 -11.15 17.05
C PHE A 56 7.66 -10.10 16.17
N ILE A 57 7.10 -9.82 14.98
CA ILE A 57 7.64 -8.81 14.06
C ILE A 57 7.75 -7.45 14.75
N SER A 58 6.69 -7.04 15.47
CA SER A 58 6.69 -5.75 16.17
C SER A 58 7.74 -5.67 17.26
N ALA A 59 7.92 -6.75 18.02
CA ALA A 59 8.95 -6.82 19.06
C ALA A 59 10.36 -6.77 18.47
N LEU A 60 10.62 -7.52 17.39
CA LEU A 60 11.91 -7.53 16.70
C LEU A 60 12.23 -6.16 16.06
N ILE A 61 11.24 -5.47 15.50
CA ILE A 61 11.41 -4.10 14.98
C ILE A 61 11.75 -3.14 16.12
N ALA A 62 11.02 -3.20 17.23
CA ALA A 62 11.22 -2.32 18.37
C ALA A 62 12.57 -2.52 19.06
N GLU A 63 13.09 -3.75 19.09
CA GLU A 63 14.37 -4.08 19.70
C GLU A 63 15.57 -3.78 18.80
N SER A 64 15.47 -4.16 17.51
CA SER A 64 16.59 -4.00 16.58
C SER A 64 16.74 -2.57 16.05
N GLU A 65 15.71 -1.75 16.14
CA GLU A 65 15.62 -0.39 15.57
C GLU A 65 15.95 -0.31 14.06
N ARG A 66 16.02 -1.47 13.40
CA ARG A 66 16.34 -1.58 11.96
C ARG A 66 15.12 -1.21 11.11
N PRO A 67 15.33 -0.66 9.90
CA PRO A 67 14.28 -0.64 8.91
C PRO A 67 13.72 -2.03 8.68
N ALA A 68 12.45 -2.15 8.32
CA ALA A 68 11.79 -3.44 8.19
C ALA A 68 10.89 -3.51 6.95
N LEU A 69 10.92 -4.66 6.28
CA LEU A 69 10.00 -5.03 5.20
C LEU A 69 9.20 -6.27 5.61
N ILE A 70 7.89 -6.15 5.53
CA ILE A 70 6.96 -7.25 5.80
C ILE A 70 6.29 -7.65 4.48
N VAL A 71 6.54 -8.88 4.04
CA VAL A 71 6.04 -9.42 2.76
C VAL A 71 4.87 -10.34 3.00
N CYS A 72 3.72 -10.00 2.45
CA CYS A 72 2.46 -10.74 2.54
C CYS A 72 2.04 -11.32 1.18
N GLN A 73 1.19 -12.36 1.19
CA GLN A 73 0.79 -13.06 -0.03
C GLN A 73 0.03 -12.16 -1.02
N ASP A 74 -0.88 -11.32 -0.52
CA ASP A 74 -1.75 -10.44 -1.30
C ASP A 74 -2.03 -9.14 -0.54
N ASP A 75 -2.69 -8.19 -1.19
CA ASP A 75 -3.00 -6.88 -0.60
C ASP A 75 -3.94 -6.98 0.61
N LEU A 76 -4.85 -7.95 0.64
CA LEU A 76 -5.75 -8.13 1.78
C LEU A 76 -4.97 -8.62 3.02
N ALA A 77 -4.07 -9.57 2.84
CA ALA A 77 -3.17 -10.04 3.91
C ALA A 77 -2.24 -8.91 4.37
N ALA A 78 -1.74 -8.09 3.44
CA ALA A 78 -0.90 -6.93 3.75
C ALA A 78 -1.67 -5.85 4.55
N GLN A 79 -2.92 -5.55 4.20
CA GLN A 79 -3.78 -4.64 4.96
C GLN A 79 -4.07 -5.14 6.37
N ARG A 80 -4.31 -6.45 6.53
CA ARG A 80 -4.51 -7.07 7.85
C ARG A 80 -3.23 -6.98 8.69
N ALA A 81 -2.08 -7.34 8.13
CA ALA A 81 -0.79 -7.22 8.79
C ALA A 81 -0.49 -5.76 9.18
N GLN A 82 -0.78 -4.80 8.30
CA GLN A 82 -0.65 -3.37 8.58
C GLN A 82 -1.47 -2.95 9.81
N ALA A 83 -2.74 -3.38 9.87
CA ALA A 83 -3.63 -3.03 10.99
C ALA A 83 -3.16 -3.65 12.31
N GLU A 84 -2.66 -4.89 12.27
CA GLU A 84 -2.12 -5.57 13.45
C GLU A 84 -0.81 -4.94 13.93
N LEU A 85 0.11 -4.66 13.01
CA LEU A 85 1.37 -3.97 13.32
C LEU A 85 1.11 -2.58 13.89
N ALA A 86 0.12 -1.85 13.33
CA ALA A 86 -0.27 -0.53 13.85
C ALA A 86 -0.72 -0.59 15.32
N ALA A 87 -1.39 -1.68 15.74
CA ALA A 87 -1.82 -1.86 17.12
C ALA A 87 -0.63 -2.05 18.09
N PHE A 88 0.45 -2.72 17.63
CA PHE A 88 1.66 -2.93 18.43
C PHE A 88 2.67 -1.78 18.31
N LEU A 89 2.86 -1.18 17.14
CA LEU A 89 3.86 -0.14 16.92
C LEU A 89 3.36 1.27 17.31
N GLY A 90 2.05 1.43 17.52
CA GLY A 90 1.44 2.72 17.83
C GLY A 90 1.40 3.72 16.67
N SER A 91 1.88 3.31 15.50
CA SER A 91 1.79 4.06 14.25
C SER A 91 1.49 3.11 13.09
N THR A 92 0.73 3.56 12.11
CA THR A 92 0.38 2.74 10.96
C THR A 92 1.55 2.71 9.98
N PRO A 93 2.23 1.57 9.78
CA PRO A 93 3.28 1.47 8.77
C PRO A 93 2.68 1.67 7.38
N PRO A 94 3.37 2.34 6.45
CA PRO A 94 2.89 2.47 5.08
C PRO A 94 2.76 1.11 4.40
N LEU A 95 1.76 1.02 3.50
CA LEU A 95 1.49 -0.13 2.65
C LEU A 95 1.86 0.23 1.21
N LEU A 96 2.75 -0.55 0.61
CA LEU A 96 3.06 -0.44 -0.82
C LEU A 96 1.90 -1.07 -1.61
N PRO A 97 1.12 -0.29 -2.36
CA PRO A 97 0.03 -0.85 -3.13
C PRO A 97 0.56 -1.61 -4.35
N ALA A 98 -0.10 -2.70 -4.74
CA ALA A 98 0.02 -3.21 -6.09
C ALA A 98 -0.58 -2.19 -7.09
N ARG A 99 -0.11 -2.20 -8.33
CA ARG A 99 -0.71 -1.42 -9.40
C ARG A 99 -0.96 -2.29 -10.63
N GLU A 100 -1.97 -1.93 -11.39
CA GLU A 100 -2.23 -2.53 -12.69
C GLU A 100 -1.32 -1.91 -13.75
N LEU A 101 -0.85 -2.74 -14.69
CA LEU A 101 -0.11 -2.29 -15.86
C LEU A 101 -1.06 -1.64 -16.86
N THR A 102 -0.72 -0.44 -17.32
CA THR A 102 -1.45 0.25 -18.37
C THR A 102 -0.88 -0.13 -19.73
N LEU A 103 -1.40 -1.21 -20.32
CA LEU A 103 -0.91 -1.76 -21.60
C LEU A 103 -1.74 -1.31 -22.82
N TYR A 104 -2.92 -0.73 -22.61
CA TYR A 104 -3.73 -0.15 -23.69
C TYR A 104 -4.06 1.31 -23.43
N GLU A 105 -4.38 2.00 -24.52
CA GLU A 105 -4.80 3.37 -24.42
C GLU A 105 -6.15 3.47 -23.72
N SER A 106 -6.23 4.30 -22.71
CA SER A 106 -7.47 4.62 -22.00
C SER A 106 -7.60 6.13 -21.89
N ALA A 107 -8.82 6.62 -22.09
CA ALA A 107 -9.12 8.05 -21.99
C ALA A 107 -8.92 8.62 -20.57
N SER A 108 -9.02 7.77 -19.54
CA SER A 108 -8.81 8.17 -18.15
C SER A 108 -8.21 7.01 -17.35
N VAL A 109 -6.98 7.20 -16.85
CA VAL A 109 -6.31 6.29 -15.92
C VAL A 109 -6.13 7.03 -14.61
N SER A 110 -6.66 6.49 -13.50
CA SER A 110 -6.33 7.01 -12.18
C SER A 110 -4.90 6.62 -11.83
N ARG A 111 -4.05 7.63 -11.60
CA ARG A 111 -2.65 7.43 -11.22
C ARG A 111 -2.40 7.58 -9.72
N GLU A 112 -3.44 7.61 -8.91
CA GLU A 112 -3.32 7.82 -7.46
C GLU A 112 -2.43 6.75 -6.78
N TRP A 113 -2.64 5.48 -7.14
CA TRP A 113 -1.82 4.36 -6.63
C TRP A 113 -0.36 4.46 -7.09
N GLU A 114 -0.14 4.85 -8.34
CA GLU A 114 1.20 5.06 -8.90
C GLU A 114 1.93 6.21 -8.19
N HIS A 115 1.26 7.35 -7.98
CA HIS A 115 1.81 8.48 -7.22
C HIS A 115 2.18 8.06 -5.79
N ARG A 116 1.32 7.26 -5.13
CA ARG A 116 1.61 6.72 -3.80
C ARG A 116 2.82 5.80 -3.81
N ARG A 117 2.95 4.94 -4.83
CA ARG A 117 4.13 4.08 -5.00
C ARG A 117 5.39 4.90 -5.19
N MET A 118 5.39 5.91 -6.08
CA MET A 118 6.54 6.80 -6.30
C MET A 118 7.01 7.45 -5.00
N ARG A 119 6.08 7.96 -4.19
CA ARG A 119 6.38 8.54 -2.87
C ARG A 119 7.02 7.52 -1.93
N LEU A 120 6.51 6.29 -1.90
CA LEU A 120 7.04 5.23 -1.05
C LEU A 120 8.41 4.74 -1.52
N LEU A 121 8.63 4.56 -2.82
CA LEU A 121 9.93 4.21 -3.39
C LEU A 121 10.98 5.26 -3.03
N TYR A 122 10.66 6.54 -3.20
CA TYR A 122 11.55 7.63 -2.78
C TYR A 122 11.79 7.62 -1.26
N GLY A 123 10.74 7.40 -0.46
CA GLY A 123 10.82 7.30 1.00
C GLY A 123 11.70 6.15 1.49
N LEU A 124 11.65 4.99 0.82
CA LEU A 124 12.54 3.85 1.07
C LEU A 124 13.99 4.20 0.73
N ALA A 125 14.20 4.73 -0.47
CA ALA A 125 15.53 5.08 -0.97
C ALA A 125 16.24 6.13 -0.10
N THR A 126 15.47 7.04 0.53
CA THR A 126 16.01 8.11 1.41
C THR A 126 15.97 7.76 2.90
N GLY A 127 15.51 6.55 3.27
CA GLY A 127 15.39 6.12 4.66
C GLY A 127 14.28 6.82 5.48
N LYS A 128 13.42 7.61 4.82
CA LYS A 128 12.23 8.24 5.47
C LYS A 128 11.16 7.21 5.83
N VAL A 129 11.01 6.16 5.04
CA VAL A 129 10.16 5.01 5.32
C VAL A 129 11.01 3.93 5.98
N LYS A 130 10.80 3.73 7.29
CA LYS A 130 11.54 2.74 8.08
C LYS A 130 10.87 1.37 8.11
N VAL A 131 9.54 1.32 8.12
CA VAL A 131 8.77 0.07 8.15
C VAL A 131 7.82 0.09 6.97
N LEU A 132 7.86 -0.95 6.14
CA LEU A 132 7.00 -1.10 4.97
C LEU A 132 6.29 -2.45 5.00
N VAL A 133 5.01 -2.46 4.73
CA VAL A 133 4.23 -3.67 4.44
C VAL A 133 3.96 -3.72 2.93
N ALA A 134 4.11 -4.87 2.33
CA ALA A 134 3.86 -5.03 0.89
C ALA A 134 3.32 -6.43 0.56
N SER A 135 2.51 -6.51 -0.51
CA SER A 135 2.14 -7.81 -1.09
C SER A 135 3.24 -8.33 -2.01
N MET A 136 3.21 -9.64 -2.26
CA MET A 136 4.10 -10.30 -3.23
C MET A 136 4.00 -9.63 -4.61
N GLU A 137 2.78 -9.33 -5.05
CA GLU A 137 2.53 -8.67 -6.33
C GLU A 137 3.15 -7.26 -6.38
N ALA A 138 2.94 -6.45 -5.32
CA ALA A 138 3.48 -5.09 -5.25
C ALA A 138 5.01 -5.04 -5.32
N LEU A 139 5.69 -6.07 -4.78
CA LEU A 139 7.14 -6.16 -4.75
C LEU A 139 7.74 -6.78 -6.02
N SER A 140 7.05 -7.74 -6.65
CA SER A 140 7.56 -8.46 -7.82
C SER A 140 7.42 -7.69 -9.13
N LEU A 141 6.55 -6.67 -9.17
CA LEU A 141 6.33 -5.85 -10.34
C LEU A 141 7.56 -5.01 -10.68
N ARG A 142 7.95 -5.03 -11.97
CA ARG A 142 8.98 -4.15 -12.52
C ARG A 142 8.63 -2.68 -12.26
N THR A 143 9.61 -1.89 -11.87
CA THR A 143 9.47 -0.46 -11.59
C THR A 143 10.69 0.32 -12.08
N VAL A 144 10.65 1.64 -11.97
CA VAL A 144 11.79 2.51 -12.28
C VAL A 144 13.03 2.10 -11.46
N PRO A 145 14.23 1.98 -12.05
CA PRO A 145 15.44 1.73 -11.27
C PRO A 145 15.77 2.90 -10.33
N ARG A 146 16.34 2.57 -9.17
CA ARG A 146 16.65 3.57 -8.14
C ARG A 146 17.51 4.73 -8.68
N GLN A 147 18.55 4.43 -9.47
CA GLN A 147 19.42 5.46 -10.06
C GLN A 147 18.66 6.36 -11.02
N THR A 148 17.79 5.78 -11.85
CA THR A 148 16.96 6.54 -12.80
C THR A 148 15.96 7.43 -12.07
N LEU A 149 15.34 6.94 -10.98
CA LEU A 149 14.48 7.77 -10.14
C LEU A 149 15.22 9.00 -9.63
N PHE A 150 16.43 8.82 -9.06
CA PHE A 150 17.22 9.94 -8.56
C PHE A 150 17.69 10.88 -9.66
N GLY A 151 18.03 10.38 -10.84
CA GLY A 151 18.36 11.17 -12.02
C GLY A 151 17.18 12.01 -12.56
N GLY A 152 15.95 11.56 -12.33
CA GLY A 152 14.72 12.27 -12.70
C GLY A 152 14.20 13.27 -11.67
N LEU A 153 14.84 13.40 -10.50
CA LEU A 153 14.43 14.34 -9.46
C LEU A 153 14.70 15.79 -9.88
N VAL A 154 13.80 16.69 -9.50
CA VAL A 154 14.01 18.13 -9.55
C VAL A 154 13.95 18.67 -8.13
N THR A 155 15.06 19.24 -7.65
CA THR A 155 15.12 19.87 -6.33
C THR A 155 15.05 21.38 -6.49
N LEU A 156 14.17 22.02 -5.70
CA LEU A 156 14.05 23.47 -5.59
C LEU A 156 14.50 23.89 -4.20
N LYS A 157 15.29 24.95 -4.11
CA LYS A 157 15.79 25.50 -2.85
C LYS A 157 15.77 27.02 -2.90
N CYS A 158 15.20 27.67 -1.89
CA CYS A 158 15.20 29.13 -1.78
C CYS A 158 16.62 29.70 -1.74
N GLY A 159 16.85 30.82 -2.41
CA GLY A 159 18.16 31.46 -2.57
C GLY A 159 19.08 30.83 -3.62
N ALA A 160 18.61 29.82 -4.36
CA ALA A 160 19.36 29.24 -5.47
C ALA A 160 18.89 29.81 -6.81
N GLU A 161 19.81 29.86 -7.79
CA GLU A 161 19.52 30.33 -9.14
C GLU A 161 19.08 29.19 -10.07
N TYR A 162 18.08 29.44 -10.90
CA TYR A 162 17.51 28.48 -11.85
C TYR A 162 17.23 29.18 -13.19
N ASP A 163 17.77 28.64 -14.26
CA ASP A 163 17.27 28.93 -15.59
C ASP A 163 15.87 28.32 -15.78
N LEU A 164 14.85 29.16 -15.87
CA LEU A 164 13.45 28.75 -15.94
C LEU A 164 13.13 27.86 -17.14
N ASP A 165 13.80 28.08 -18.28
CA ASP A 165 13.60 27.25 -19.47
C ASP A 165 14.16 25.82 -19.24
N SER A 166 15.36 25.73 -18.68
CA SER A 166 15.97 24.47 -18.31
C SER A 166 15.14 23.75 -17.23
N LEU A 167 14.64 24.48 -16.23
CA LEU A 167 13.79 23.94 -15.17
C LEU A 167 12.49 23.35 -15.72
N THR A 168 11.81 24.08 -16.60
CA THR A 168 10.58 23.59 -17.25
C THR A 168 10.85 22.40 -18.16
N ALA A 169 11.96 22.39 -18.90
CA ALA A 169 12.38 21.23 -19.69
C ALA A 169 12.63 19.98 -18.81
N ARG A 170 13.24 20.16 -17.63
CA ARG A 170 13.43 19.07 -16.64
C ARG A 170 12.09 18.55 -16.12
N LEU A 171 11.12 19.42 -15.84
CA LEU A 171 9.78 19.02 -15.43
C LEU A 171 9.08 18.19 -16.51
N VAL A 172 9.13 18.64 -17.76
CA VAL A 172 8.58 17.88 -18.90
C VAL A 172 9.27 16.51 -19.02
N ARG A 173 10.60 16.45 -18.88
CA ARG A 173 11.34 15.18 -18.87
C ARG A 173 10.95 14.27 -17.70
N ALA A 174 10.57 14.82 -16.55
CA ALA A 174 10.06 14.08 -15.40
C ALA A 174 8.56 13.68 -15.57
N GLY A 175 7.96 13.97 -16.73
CA GLY A 175 6.60 13.58 -17.10
C GLY A 175 5.51 14.58 -16.71
N TYR A 176 5.86 15.79 -16.22
CA TYR A 176 4.86 16.82 -15.90
C TYR A 176 4.25 17.43 -17.15
N SER A 177 2.96 17.67 -17.09
CA SER A 177 2.21 18.36 -18.13
C SER A 177 2.10 19.86 -17.84
N ARG A 178 2.41 20.72 -18.82
CA ARG A 178 2.23 22.16 -18.68
C ARG A 178 0.76 22.52 -18.82
N THR A 179 0.22 23.28 -17.87
CA THR A 179 -1.17 23.75 -17.84
C THR A 179 -1.22 25.25 -17.58
N SER A 180 -2.39 25.87 -17.80
CA SER A 180 -2.61 27.27 -17.41
C SER A 180 -2.82 27.43 -15.90
N LEU A 181 -3.39 26.41 -15.25
CA LEU A 181 -3.65 26.35 -13.81
C LEU A 181 -3.37 24.92 -13.31
N VAL A 182 -2.72 24.79 -12.16
CA VAL A 182 -2.42 23.50 -11.55
C VAL A 182 -3.62 23.06 -10.70
N GLU A 183 -4.25 21.95 -11.10
CA GLU A 183 -5.43 21.37 -10.46
C GLU A 183 -5.16 19.96 -9.91
N GLY A 184 -4.15 19.26 -10.46
CA GLY A 184 -3.85 17.88 -10.12
C GLY A 184 -2.37 17.54 -10.12
N VAL A 185 -2.06 16.39 -9.52
CA VAL A 185 -0.69 15.85 -9.47
C VAL A 185 -0.16 15.60 -10.88
N GLY A 186 1.12 15.93 -11.08
CA GLY A 186 1.78 15.81 -12.38
C GLY A 186 1.59 17.03 -13.31
N GLN A 187 1.01 18.11 -12.82
CA GLN A 187 0.85 19.37 -13.57
C GLN A 187 1.80 20.45 -13.07
N PHE A 188 2.19 21.34 -13.99
CA PHE A 188 2.88 22.58 -13.65
C PHE A 188 2.38 23.74 -14.51
N ALA A 189 2.48 24.96 -13.98
CA ALA A 189 2.18 26.20 -14.68
C ALA A 189 3.30 27.21 -14.42
N LEU A 190 3.80 27.88 -15.48
CA LEU A 190 4.75 28.98 -15.37
C LEU A 190 4.10 30.25 -15.90
N ARG A 191 4.01 31.26 -15.03
CA ARG A 191 3.39 32.56 -15.33
C ARG A 191 4.31 33.68 -14.85
N GLY A 192 5.07 34.27 -15.80
CA GLY A 192 6.13 35.19 -15.42
C GLY A 192 7.19 34.52 -14.54
N GLY A 193 7.49 35.09 -13.39
CA GLY A 193 8.41 34.50 -12.41
C GLY A 193 7.75 33.55 -11.38
N ILE A 194 6.51 33.05 -11.61
CA ILE A 194 5.81 32.15 -10.69
C ILE A 194 5.68 30.78 -11.33
N LEU A 195 6.28 29.76 -10.68
CA LEU A 195 6.13 28.35 -11.03
C LEU A 195 5.22 27.67 -10.01
N ASP A 196 4.06 27.23 -10.44
CA ASP A 196 3.18 26.33 -9.70
C ASP A 196 3.44 24.90 -10.17
N VAL A 197 3.61 23.94 -9.23
CA VAL A 197 3.85 22.53 -9.56
C VAL A 197 3.25 21.59 -8.52
N PHE A 198 2.62 20.50 -8.97
CA PHE A 198 2.07 19.50 -8.06
C PHE A 198 2.78 18.16 -8.25
N SER A 199 3.72 17.89 -7.37
CA SER A 199 4.52 16.66 -7.37
C SER A 199 3.84 15.51 -6.63
N PRO A 200 4.02 14.24 -7.06
CA PRO A 200 3.64 13.07 -6.28
C PRO A 200 4.25 13.01 -4.87
N ALA A 201 5.35 13.73 -4.63
CA ALA A 201 6.01 13.78 -3.31
C ALA A 201 5.15 14.43 -2.23
N HIS A 202 4.21 15.28 -2.59
CA HIS A 202 3.48 16.15 -1.68
C HIS A 202 1.96 15.98 -1.78
N ASP A 203 1.24 16.35 -0.72
CA ASP A 203 -0.22 16.30 -0.67
C ASP A 203 -0.86 17.60 -1.18
N GLN A 204 -0.05 18.65 -1.36
CA GLN A 204 -0.47 19.97 -1.86
C GLN A 204 0.50 20.42 -2.95
N PRO A 205 0.03 21.24 -3.92
CA PRO A 205 0.91 21.84 -4.90
C PRO A 205 1.81 22.92 -4.28
N ILE A 206 2.93 23.16 -4.95
CA ILE A 206 3.96 24.12 -4.53
C ILE A 206 3.93 25.30 -5.47
N ARG A 207 3.99 26.51 -4.93
CA ARG A 207 4.26 27.76 -5.62
C ARG A 207 5.65 28.24 -5.31
N ALA A 208 6.46 28.40 -6.36
CA ALA A 208 7.82 28.92 -6.30
C ALA A 208 7.85 30.28 -7.00
N GLU A 209 8.31 31.32 -6.31
CA GLU A 209 8.34 32.70 -6.77
C GLU A 209 9.79 33.10 -7.05
N PHE A 210 10.07 33.49 -8.29
CA PHE A 210 11.40 33.85 -8.76
C PHE A 210 11.52 35.36 -8.95
N PHE A 211 12.65 35.89 -8.53
CA PHE A 211 13.09 37.25 -8.85
C PHE A 211 14.27 37.15 -9.83
N GLY A 212 14.00 37.36 -11.11
CA GLY A 212 14.94 36.96 -12.15
C GLY A 212 15.10 35.44 -12.17
N ASP A 213 16.33 34.98 -12.03
CA ASP A 213 16.67 33.54 -11.96
C ASP A 213 16.77 32.99 -10.55
N GLU A 214 16.72 33.85 -9.52
CA GLU A 214 16.80 33.46 -8.11
C GLU A 214 15.42 33.04 -7.59
N LEU A 215 15.33 31.87 -6.93
CA LEU A 215 14.14 31.44 -6.21
C LEU A 215 14.04 32.19 -4.87
N ASP A 216 13.24 33.25 -4.83
CA ASP A 216 13.08 34.12 -3.67
C ASP A 216 12.24 33.47 -2.56
N ALA A 217 11.10 32.90 -2.91
CA ALA A 217 10.18 32.30 -1.95
C ALA A 217 9.46 31.09 -2.51
N MET A 218 9.16 30.11 -1.64
CA MET A 218 8.43 28.91 -2.01
C MET A 218 7.48 28.49 -0.88
N GLY A 219 6.36 27.85 -1.23
CA GLY A 219 5.44 27.29 -0.23
C GLY A 219 4.31 26.48 -0.85
N PHE A 220 3.63 25.70 -0.01
CA PHE A 220 2.42 25.03 -0.42
C PHE A 220 1.28 26.02 -0.63
N PHE A 221 0.34 25.69 -1.52
CA PHE A 221 -0.87 26.45 -1.70
C PHE A 221 -2.10 25.54 -1.92
N ASP A 222 -3.25 26.06 -1.59
CA ASP A 222 -4.53 25.39 -1.83
C ASP A 222 -4.96 25.64 -3.29
N PRO A 223 -5.13 24.60 -4.12
CA PRO A 223 -5.46 24.74 -5.53
C PRO A 223 -6.83 25.38 -5.79
N LEU A 224 -7.78 25.28 -4.83
CA LEU A 224 -9.11 25.85 -4.96
C LEU A 224 -9.13 27.36 -4.64
N THR A 225 -8.45 27.74 -3.55
CA THR A 225 -8.42 29.15 -3.11
C THR A 225 -7.23 29.94 -3.62
N GLN A 226 -6.23 29.25 -4.19
CA GLN A 226 -4.97 29.82 -4.68
C GLN A 226 -4.14 30.51 -3.58
N ARG A 227 -4.46 30.28 -2.31
CA ARG A 227 -3.77 30.89 -1.16
C ARG A 227 -2.63 30.02 -0.69
N ARG A 228 -1.49 30.62 -0.38
CA ARG A 228 -0.36 29.98 0.29
C ARG A 228 -0.77 29.47 1.66
N THR A 229 -0.37 28.26 2.02
CA THR A 229 -0.71 27.60 3.31
C THR A 229 0.49 27.50 4.23
N GLU A 230 1.66 27.11 3.73
CA GLU A 230 2.87 26.88 4.49
C GLU A 230 4.10 27.23 3.63
N ASN A 231 5.12 27.84 4.24
CA ASN A 231 6.38 28.16 3.55
C ASN A 231 7.31 26.95 3.55
N LEU A 232 8.13 26.86 2.50
CA LEU A 232 9.14 25.82 2.31
C LEU A 232 10.48 26.46 1.95
N ASP A 233 11.56 25.93 2.54
CA ASP A 233 12.92 26.31 2.16
C ASP A 233 13.47 25.42 1.04
N GLU A 234 13.03 24.16 0.99
CA GLU A 234 13.44 23.18 -0.01
C GLU A 234 12.29 22.25 -0.39
N ALA A 235 12.19 21.87 -1.64
CA ALA A 235 11.22 20.90 -2.13
C ALA A 235 11.84 19.94 -3.16
N VAL A 236 11.46 18.67 -3.07
CA VAL A 236 11.84 17.64 -4.03
C VAL A 236 10.62 17.27 -4.88
N LEU A 237 10.77 17.35 -6.18
CA LEU A 237 9.75 16.97 -7.16
C LEU A 237 10.14 15.61 -7.77
N LEU A 238 9.27 14.62 -7.61
CA LEU A 238 9.45 13.27 -8.15
C LEU A 238 9.00 13.21 -9.61
N PRO A 239 9.51 12.27 -10.44
CA PRO A 239 8.85 11.90 -11.69
C PRO A 239 7.40 11.53 -11.43
N VAL A 240 6.51 11.86 -12.37
CA VAL A 240 5.05 11.74 -12.17
C VAL A 240 4.55 10.30 -12.24
N ALA A 241 5.32 9.38 -12.80
CA ALA A 241 4.92 8.01 -13.03
C ALA A 241 6.11 7.05 -12.87
N GLU A 242 5.83 5.76 -12.67
CA GLU A 242 6.86 4.72 -12.65
C GLU A 242 7.43 4.46 -14.05
N THR A 243 6.68 4.78 -15.11
CA THR A 243 7.12 4.63 -16.50
C THR A 243 7.04 5.97 -17.21
N VAL A 244 8.17 6.63 -17.37
CA VAL A 244 8.28 7.92 -18.04
C VAL A 244 9.19 7.77 -19.27
N PRO A 245 8.68 7.90 -20.51
CA PRO A 245 9.46 7.74 -21.76
C PRO A 245 10.73 8.58 -21.81
N PHE A 246 10.70 9.79 -21.27
CA PHE A 246 11.85 10.70 -21.25
C PHE A 246 12.98 10.27 -20.29
N LEU A 247 12.75 9.29 -19.42
CA LEU A 247 13.78 8.71 -18.54
C LEU A 247 14.57 7.56 -19.21
N HIS A 248 14.27 7.26 -20.48
CA HIS A 248 15.15 6.42 -21.30
C HIS A 248 16.57 7.02 -21.31
N PRO A 249 17.67 6.22 -21.32
CA PRO A 249 19.06 6.73 -21.29
C PRO A 249 19.33 7.85 -22.32
N ASP A 250 18.81 7.68 -23.55
CA ASP A 250 18.93 8.65 -24.63
C ASP A 250 17.66 9.53 -24.81
N GLY A 251 16.80 9.60 -23.78
CA GLY A 251 15.55 10.35 -23.80
C GLY A 251 14.50 9.78 -24.76
N ALA A 252 13.48 10.60 -25.11
CA ALA A 252 12.40 10.16 -26.00
C ALA A 252 12.90 9.79 -27.42
N GLU A 253 13.95 10.44 -27.90
CA GLU A 253 14.55 10.13 -29.21
C GLU A 253 15.18 8.72 -29.21
N GLY A 254 15.85 8.33 -28.11
CA GLY A 254 16.37 6.97 -27.94
C GLY A 254 15.27 5.93 -27.97
N LEU A 255 14.17 6.16 -27.23
CA LEU A 255 13.02 5.27 -27.27
C LEU A 255 12.41 5.18 -28.68
N CYS A 256 12.25 6.30 -29.39
CA CYS A 256 11.78 6.28 -30.79
C CYS A 256 12.68 5.44 -31.71
N LYS A 257 14.00 5.49 -31.51
CA LYS A 257 14.96 4.68 -32.26
C LYS A 257 14.81 3.19 -31.96
N ASP A 258 14.63 2.85 -30.70
CA ASP A 258 14.41 1.44 -30.29
C ASP A 258 13.09 0.91 -30.83
N LEU A 259 12.01 1.68 -30.76
CA LEU A 259 10.72 1.34 -31.35
C LEU A 259 10.82 1.17 -32.88
N SER A 260 11.54 2.05 -33.57
CA SER A 260 11.79 1.94 -35.01
C SER A 260 12.55 0.67 -35.36
N THR A 261 13.50 0.25 -34.51
CA THR A 261 14.23 -1.01 -34.64
C THR A 261 13.29 -2.21 -34.49
N LEU A 262 12.37 -2.18 -33.52
CA LEU A 262 11.34 -3.20 -33.36
C LEU A 262 10.41 -3.28 -34.59
N VAL A 263 9.95 -2.13 -35.10
CA VAL A 263 9.14 -2.08 -36.34
C VAL A 263 9.88 -2.73 -37.50
N ALA A 264 11.15 -2.36 -37.73
CA ALA A 264 11.96 -2.94 -38.79
C ALA A 264 12.12 -4.46 -38.65
N ARG A 265 12.31 -4.96 -37.42
CA ARG A 265 12.40 -6.38 -37.10
C ARG A 265 11.08 -7.11 -37.37
N GLN A 266 9.94 -6.52 -36.98
CA GLN A 266 8.60 -7.08 -37.22
C GLN A 266 8.28 -7.16 -38.72
N LYS A 267 8.60 -6.12 -39.49
CA LYS A 267 8.41 -6.10 -40.96
C LYS A 267 9.22 -7.17 -41.70
N ARG A 268 10.35 -7.63 -41.14
CA ARG A 268 11.20 -8.69 -41.72
C ARG A 268 10.74 -10.12 -41.36
N ARG A 269 9.77 -10.31 -40.45
CA ARG A 269 9.25 -11.64 -40.12
C ARG A 269 8.47 -12.24 -41.28
N LYS A 270 8.46 -13.56 -41.40
CA LYS A 270 7.68 -14.30 -42.42
C LYS A 270 6.18 -13.99 -42.33
N THR A 271 5.70 -13.79 -41.11
CA THR A 271 4.31 -13.39 -40.79
C THR A 271 4.38 -12.14 -39.90
N PRO A 272 4.42 -10.94 -40.50
CA PRO A 272 4.43 -9.70 -39.75
C PRO A 272 3.13 -9.50 -38.97
N ASN A 273 3.20 -9.07 -37.73
CA ASN A 273 2.03 -8.63 -36.99
C ASN A 273 1.76 -7.16 -37.35
N THR A 274 0.81 -6.94 -38.27
CA THR A 274 0.48 -5.60 -38.78
C THR A 274 -0.14 -4.71 -37.70
N ALA A 275 -0.91 -5.28 -36.74
CA ALA A 275 -1.46 -4.54 -35.61
C ALA A 275 -0.36 -4.00 -34.70
N LEU A 276 0.63 -4.82 -34.37
CA LEU A 276 1.78 -4.38 -33.57
C LEU A 276 2.59 -3.29 -34.30
N ILE A 277 2.83 -3.45 -35.61
CA ILE A 277 3.54 -2.44 -36.39
C ILE A 277 2.80 -1.10 -36.33
N SER A 278 1.48 -1.11 -36.55
CA SER A 278 0.66 0.10 -36.48
C SER A 278 0.68 0.75 -35.09
N THR A 279 0.63 -0.07 -34.03
CA THR A 279 0.74 0.44 -32.65
C THR A 279 2.07 1.12 -32.41
N LEU A 280 3.18 0.48 -32.79
CA LEU A 280 4.53 1.02 -32.58
C LEU A 280 4.76 2.31 -33.41
N GLU A 281 4.33 2.34 -34.68
CA GLU A 281 4.44 3.53 -35.54
C GLU A 281 3.59 4.69 -34.99
N GLY A 282 2.35 4.42 -34.55
CA GLY A 282 1.51 5.44 -33.93
C GLY A 282 2.09 6.01 -32.62
N ASP A 283 2.76 5.18 -31.82
CA ASP A 283 3.40 5.64 -30.59
C ASP A 283 4.70 6.43 -30.89
N ILE A 284 5.44 6.08 -31.94
CA ILE A 284 6.57 6.89 -32.44
C ILE A 284 6.08 8.29 -32.84
N ASP A 285 5.00 8.36 -33.64
CA ASP A 285 4.43 9.64 -34.09
C ASP A 285 3.99 10.51 -32.90
N LYS A 286 3.38 9.89 -31.85
CA LYS A 286 3.01 10.60 -30.62
C LYS A 286 4.23 11.16 -29.90
N LEU A 287 5.26 10.35 -29.70
CA LEU A 287 6.49 10.77 -29.02
C LEU A 287 7.18 11.92 -29.77
N GLN A 288 7.26 11.83 -31.10
CA GLN A 288 7.84 12.89 -31.95
C GLN A 288 6.99 14.16 -31.92
N GLY A 289 5.67 14.01 -31.84
CA GLY A 289 4.72 15.13 -31.71
C GLY A 289 4.64 15.72 -30.29
N GLY A 290 5.39 15.19 -29.32
CA GLY A 290 5.34 15.63 -27.91
C GLY A 290 4.05 15.24 -27.20
N VAL A 291 3.30 14.27 -27.74
CA VAL A 291 2.06 13.76 -27.12
C VAL A 291 2.41 12.66 -26.10
N PRO A 292 1.92 12.74 -24.85
CA PRO A 292 2.19 11.72 -23.83
C PRO A 292 1.63 10.34 -24.22
N LEU A 293 2.40 9.29 -23.95
CA LEU A 293 1.94 7.91 -24.09
C LEU A 293 1.14 7.51 -22.83
N THR A 294 -0.15 7.24 -22.99
CA THR A 294 -0.99 6.75 -21.89
C THR A 294 -0.65 5.31 -21.50
N ALA A 295 -0.23 4.49 -22.46
CA ALA A 295 0.17 3.09 -22.28
C ALA A 295 1.71 2.90 -22.29
N ALA A 296 2.45 3.78 -21.64
CA ALA A 296 3.92 3.75 -21.60
C ALA A 296 4.49 2.47 -20.98
N ASP A 297 3.73 1.79 -20.12
CA ASP A 297 4.15 0.52 -19.47
C ASP A 297 4.55 -0.55 -20.49
N ARG A 298 4.00 -0.54 -21.70
CA ARG A 298 4.41 -1.44 -22.79
C ARG A 298 5.90 -1.41 -23.09
N TYR A 299 6.54 -0.27 -22.82
CA TYR A 299 7.93 0.01 -23.17
C TYR A 299 8.86 0.07 -21.98
N MET A 300 8.40 -0.35 -20.80
CA MET A 300 9.18 -0.28 -19.56
C MET A 300 10.54 -0.98 -19.70
N ALA A 301 10.60 -2.10 -20.45
CA ALA A 301 11.84 -2.84 -20.68
C ALA A 301 12.84 -2.11 -21.61
N LEU A 302 12.38 -1.22 -22.48
CA LEU A 302 13.23 -0.35 -23.29
C LEU A 302 13.66 0.89 -22.53
N ILE A 303 12.70 1.52 -21.80
CA ILE A 303 12.95 2.73 -21.03
C ILE A 303 13.94 2.44 -19.89
N TYR A 304 13.80 1.29 -19.26
CA TYR A 304 14.67 0.82 -18.16
C TYR A 304 15.23 -0.57 -18.51
N PRO A 305 16.39 -0.66 -19.18
CA PRO A 305 16.97 -1.96 -19.56
C PRO A 305 17.26 -2.87 -18.36
N GLU A 306 17.61 -2.28 -17.20
CA GLU A 306 17.78 -3.02 -15.96
C GLU A 306 16.42 -3.44 -15.39
N PHE A 307 16.27 -4.74 -15.04
CA PHE A 307 15.07 -5.22 -14.36
C PHE A 307 15.15 -4.87 -12.87
N SER A 308 14.44 -3.84 -12.46
CA SER A 308 14.32 -3.39 -11.07
C SER A 308 12.92 -3.56 -10.53
N THR A 309 12.83 -3.81 -9.23
CA THR A 309 11.58 -3.94 -8.47
C THR A 309 11.60 -3.04 -7.23
N ALA A 310 10.49 -2.95 -6.52
CA ALA A 310 10.44 -2.21 -5.27
C ALA A 310 11.38 -2.78 -4.18
N ALA A 311 11.78 -4.06 -4.29
CA ALA A 311 12.74 -4.68 -3.39
C ALA A 311 14.14 -4.03 -3.47
N ASP A 312 14.53 -3.49 -4.63
CA ASP A 312 15.84 -2.84 -4.84
C ASP A 312 15.96 -1.48 -4.15
N TYR A 313 14.84 -0.96 -3.64
CA TYR A 313 14.79 0.26 -2.83
C TYR A 313 14.94 0.03 -1.34
N VAL A 314 14.83 -1.24 -0.91
CA VAL A 314 14.95 -1.62 0.50
C VAL A 314 16.40 -1.51 0.94
N SER A 315 16.63 -0.90 2.11
CA SER A 315 17.98 -0.77 2.67
C SER A 315 18.60 -2.14 2.92
N ARG A 316 19.91 -2.28 2.68
CA ARG A 316 20.67 -3.49 3.05
C ARG A 316 20.66 -3.79 4.55
N ASP A 317 20.35 -2.78 5.38
CA ASP A 317 20.19 -2.96 6.83
C ASP A 317 18.78 -3.36 7.23
N ALA A 318 17.83 -3.44 6.30
CA ALA A 318 16.46 -3.76 6.65
C ALA A 318 16.33 -5.21 7.13
N ALA A 319 15.51 -5.41 8.16
CA ALA A 319 14.99 -6.71 8.55
C ALA A 319 13.88 -7.14 7.59
N VAL A 320 13.98 -8.32 7.01
CA VAL A 320 13.00 -8.82 6.03
C VAL A 320 12.21 -9.97 6.64
N PHE A 321 10.88 -9.84 6.62
CA PHE A 321 9.94 -10.81 7.18
C PHE A 321 9.04 -11.35 6.09
N PHE A 322 9.14 -12.64 5.79
CA PHE A 322 8.25 -13.33 4.87
C PHE A 322 7.12 -14.01 5.65
N CYS A 323 5.87 -13.65 5.33
CA CYS A 323 4.67 -14.14 6.00
C CYS A 323 4.04 -15.30 5.22
N ASP A 324 4.13 -16.54 5.76
CA ASP A 324 3.67 -17.77 5.10
C ASP A 324 4.29 -17.97 3.72
N HIS A 325 5.61 -18.24 3.68
CA HIS A 325 6.39 -18.29 2.43
C HIS A 325 5.83 -19.26 1.39
N GLY A 326 5.20 -20.36 1.80
CA GLY A 326 4.49 -21.26 0.89
C GLY A 326 3.31 -20.59 0.19
N ASN A 327 2.62 -19.65 0.87
CA ASN A 327 1.55 -18.86 0.27
C ASN A 327 2.12 -17.79 -0.67
N LEU A 328 3.25 -17.17 -0.31
CA LEU A 328 3.95 -16.20 -1.17
C LEU A 328 4.35 -16.83 -2.51
N ARG A 329 4.93 -18.03 -2.47
CA ARG A 329 5.30 -18.80 -3.67
C ARG A 329 4.07 -19.10 -4.54
N ARG A 330 2.97 -19.55 -3.92
CA ARG A 330 1.72 -19.81 -4.65
C ARG A 330 1.12 -18.54 -5.26
N ALA A 331 1.11 -17.43 -4.53
CA ALA A 331 0.63 -16.15 -5.03
C ALA A 331 1.47 -15.65 -6.22
N SER A 332 2.81 -15.74 -6.12
CA SER A 332 3.71 -15.42 -7.22
C SER A 332 3.42 -16.28 -8.46
N LYS A 333 3.30 -17.60 -8.27
CA LYS A 333 3.00 -18.51 -9.38
C LYS A 333 1.65 -18.21 -10.03
N ALA A 334 0.59 -18.03 -9.22
CA ALA A 334 -0.73 -17.69 -9.72
C ALA A 334 -0.72 -16.37 -10.51
N ARG A 335 -0.01 -15.36 -10.03
CA ARG A 335 0.13 -14.08 -10.74
C ARG A 335 0.81 -14.24 -12.09
N MET A 336 1.88 -15.03 -12.15
CA MET A 336 2.58 -15.32 -13.41
C MET A 336 1.69 -16.08 -14.40
N GLU A 337 0.91 -17.05 -13.92
CA GLU A 337 -0.05 -17.80 -14.72
C GLU A 337 -1.18 -16.89 -15.25
N ASP A 338 -1.79 -16.06 -14.39
CA ASP A 338 -2.84 -15.09 -14.77
C ASP A 338 -2.33 -14.09 -15.83
N PHE A 339 -1.12 -13.57 -15.63
CA PHE A 339 -0.50 -12.69 -16.62
C PHE A 339 -0.22 -13.44 -17.92
N GLY A 340 0.27 -14.68 -17.84
CA GLY A 340 0.51 -15.54 -19.00
C GLY A 340 -0.75 -15.81 -19.83
N LEU A 341 -1.91 -16.02 -19.19
CA LEU A 341 -3.20 -16.18 -19.89
C LEU A 341 -3.59 -14.92 -20.68
N SER A 342 -3.28 -13.74 -20.15
CA SER A 342 -3.56 -12.46 -20.81
C SER A 342 -2.55 -12.14 -21.92
N LEU A 343 -1.33 -12.68 -21.80
CA LEU A 343 -0.21 -12.36 -22.68
C LEU A 343 -0.48 -12.75 -24.15
N ASP A 344 -1.07 -13.92 -24.38
CA ASP A 344 -1.42 -14.37 -25.75
C ASP A 344 -2.36 -13.36 -26.43
N SER A 345 -3.34 -12.84 -25.71
CA SER A 345 -4.26 -11.79 -26.21
C SER A 345 -3.51 -10.50 -26.54
N TYR A 346 -2.58 -10.06 -25.68
CA TYR A 346 -1.77 -8.85 -25.93
C TYR A 346 -0.85 -8.99 -27.13
N LEU A 347 -0.26 -10.18 -27.33
CA LEU A 347 0.60 -10.46 -28.47
C LEU A 347 -0.19 -10.51 -29.78
N GLN A 348 -1.35 -11.19 -29.77
CA GLN A 348 -2.20 -11.32 -30.96
C GLN A 348 -2.82 -9.99 -31.38
N SER A 349 -3.29 -9.18 -30.42
CA SER A 349 -3.86 -7.86 -30.69
C SER A 349 -2.82 -6.81 -31.10
N GLY A 350 -1.53 -7.13 -31.02
CA GLY A 350 -0.46 -6.16 -31.28
C GLY A 350 -0.34 -5.08 -30.19
N THR A 351 -0.88 -5.33 -29.01
CA THR A 351 -0.75 -4.44 -27.85
C THR A 351 0.65 -4.47 -27.27
N LEU A 352 1.31 -5.65 -27.27
CA LEU A 352 2.62 -5.86 -26.67
C LEU A 352 3.54 -6.62 -27.64
N ALA A 353 4.82 -6.25 -27.68
CA ALA A 353 5.84 -7.01 -28.37
C ALA A 353 6.38 -8.13 -27.46
N GLY A 354 6.61 -9.35 -28.01
CA GLY A 354 7.03 -10.49 -27.22
C GLY A 354 8.35 -10.29 -26.47
N GLU A 355 9.21 -9.40 -26.97
CA GLU A 355 10.50 -9.05 -26.35
C GLU A 355 10.36 -8.14 -25.12
N LEU A 356 9.13 -7.62 -24.86
CA LEU A 356 8.84 -6.65 -23.80
C LEU A 356 7.91 -7.21 -22.71
N CYS A 357 7.82 -8.54 -22.58
CA CYS A 357 6.84 -9.20 -21.73
C CYS A 357 7.30 -9.42 -20.28
N GLU A 358 8.49 -8.97 -19.90
CA GLU A 358 9.07 -9.20 -18.59
C GLU A 358 8.63 -8.10 -17.60
N PHE A 359 7.51 -8.36 -16.90
CA PHE A 359 6.95 -7.42 -15.94
C PHE A 359 7.04 -7.87 -14.48
N TYR A 360 7.20 -9.15 -14.21
CA TYR A 360 7.21 -9.70 -12.86
C TYR A 360 8.42 -10.60 -12.65
N CYS A 361 9.02 -10.54 -11.46
CA CYS A 361 9.96 -11.57 -11.01
C CYS A 361 9.24 -12.65 -10.20
N THR A 362 9.81 -13.83 -10.17
CA THR A 362 9.34 -14.95 -9.36
C THR A 362 9.60 -14.72 -7.86
N TYR A 363 8.96 -15.54 -7.02
CA TYR A 363 9.24 -15.51 -5.57
C TYR A 363 10.71 -15.81 -5.24
N ASP A 364 11.31 -16.76 -5.94
CA ASP A 364 12.70 -17.17 -5.69
C ASP A 364 13.68 -16.05 -6.09
N GLU A 365 13.47 -15.40 -7.23
CA GLU A 365 14.25 -14.22 -7.66
C GLU A 365 14.08 -13.04 -6.69
N LEU A 366 12.84 -12.79 -6.22
CA LEU A 366 12.59 -11.74 -5.23
C LEU A 366 13.32 -12.03 -3.91
N ALA A 367 13.24 -13.27 -3.42
CA ALA A 367 13.90 -13.67 -2.18
C ALA A 367 15.43 -13.55 -2.31
N GLY A 368 15.98 -13.89 -3.47
CA GLY A 368 17.42 -13.77 -3.76
C GLY A 368 17.96 -12.34 -3.62
N ARG A 369 17.12 -11.31 -3.87
CA ARG A 369 17.50 -9.89 -3.67
C ARG A 369 17.79 -9.54 -2.22
N PHE A 370 17.28 -10.33 -1.27
CA PHE A 370 17.47 -10.11 0.17
C PHE A 370 18.58 -11.00 0.78
N ARG A 371 19.43 -11.61 -0.03
CA ARG A 371 20.53 -12.47 0.46
C ARG A 371 21.43 -11.76 1.47
N GLU A 372 21.75 -10.49 1.25
CA GLU A 372 22.60 -9.70 2.16
C GLU A 372 21.87 -9.22 3.41
N ASN A 373 20.56 -9.14 3.37
CA ASN A 373 19.73 -8.74 4.52
C ASN A 373 19.54 -9.89 5.53
N GLY A 374 19.53 -11.14 5.04
CA GLY A 374 18.92 -12.26 5.73
C GLY A 374 17.38 -12.15 5.74
N ALA A 375 16.70 -13.15 6.27
CA ALA A 375 15.25 -13.11 6.37
C ALA A 375 14.72 -13.94 7.53
N ILE A 376 13.57 -13.56 8.07
CA ILE A 376 12.80 -14.41 8.96
C ILE A 376 11.51 -14.84 8.24
N TYR A 377 11.37 -16.15 8.08
CA TYR A 377 10.15 -16.77 7.55
C TYR A 377 9.23 -17.09 8.71
N PHE A 378 8.07 -16.46 8.76
CA PHE A 378 7.04 -16.76 9.73
C PHE A 378 5.93 -17.57 9.09
N ASP A 379 5.80 -18.82 9.45
CA ASP A 379 4.88 -19.76 8.82
C ASP A 379 3.86 -20.31 9.82
N SER A 380 2.62 -20.40 9.38
CA SER A 380 1.55 -21.03 10.16
C SER A 380 1.77 -22.53 10.29
N PHE A 381 2.34 -23.14 9.25
CA PHE A 381 2.67 -24.57 9.20
C PHE A 381 4.09 -24.76 8.70
N LEU A 382 4.72 -25.82 9.16
CA LEU A 382 6.06 -26.17 8.67
C LEU A 382 6.02 -26.41 7.16
N SER A 383 6.88 -25.71 6.43
CA SER A 383 7.09 -25.88 5.00
C SER A 383 8.54 -26.26 4.74
N ALA A 384 8.77 -27.12 3.73
CA ALA A 384 10.09 -27.62 3.38
C ALA A 384 10.70 -26.95 2.12
N GLN A 385 9.92 -26.17 1.39
CA GLN A 385 10.35 -25.59 0.10
C GLN A 385 10.71 -24.11 0.26
N PHE A 386 11.90 -23.85 0.78
CA PHE A 386 12.44 -22.50 0.87
C PHE A 386 13.12 -22.07 -0.43
N PRO A 387 13.31 -20.75 -0.67
CA PRO A 387 14.09 -20.26 -1.81
C PRO A 387 15.53 -20.76 -1.76
N GLU A 388 16.06 -21.22 -2.90
CA GLU A 388 17.44 -21.74 -3.00
C GLU A 388 18.49 -20.68 -2.66
N GLU A 389 18.21 -19.42 -3.01
CA GLU A 389 19.11 -18.29 -2.80
C GLU A 389 19.14 -17.78 -1.35
N LEU A 390 18.11 -18.13 -0.54
CA LEU A 390 17.96 -17.66 0.83
C LEU A 390 17.38 -18.77 1.74
N PRO A 391 18.04 -19.95 1.82
CA PRO A 391 17.56 -21.04 2.65
C PRO A 391 17.75 -20.71 4.14
N PRO A 392 16.80 -21.07 5.02
CA PRO A 392 16.96 -20.86 6.45
C PRO A 392 18.04 -21.77 7.03
N LYS A 393 18.94 -21.21 7.84
CA LYS A 393 19.97 -21.98 8.57
C LYS A 393 19.42 -22.75 9.75
N ARG A 394 18.29 -22.32 10.28
CA ARG A 394 17.60 -22.93 11.44
C ARG A 394 16.09 -22.86 11.23
N ILE A 395 15.40 -23.87 11.75
CA ILE A 395 13.95 -23.89 11.84
C ILE A 395 13.60 -23.95 13.33
N LEU A 396 12.81 -22.98 13.77
CA LEU A 396 12.32 -22.85 15.14
C LEU A 396 10.82 -23.19 15.14
N SER A 397 10.32 -23.66 16.28
CA SER A 397 8.89 -23.91 16.49
C SER A 397 8.43 -23.13 17.71
N VAL A 398 7.38 -22.33 17.55
CA VAL A 398 6.78 -21.56 18.64
C VAL A 398 5.42 -22.14 19.00
N THR A 399 5.23 -22.41 20.27
CA THR A 399 3.93 -22.85 20.80
C THR A 399 3.12 -21.64 21.24
N ALA A 400 2.33 -21.10 20.31
CA ALA A 400 1.43 -19.98 20.58
C ALA A 400 0.15 -20.11 19.76
N LYS A 401 -0.97 -19.60 20.31
CA LYS A 401 -2.29 -19.71 19.68
C LYS A 401 -2.94 -18.34 19.56
N GLN A 402 -3.61 -18.12 18.46
CA GLN A 402 -4.60 -17.05 18.37
C GLN A 402 -5.87 -17.50 19.07
N LEU A 403 -6.40 -16.66 19.95
CA LEU A 403 -7.65 -16.95 20.63
C LEU A 403 -8.85 -16.66 19.72
N PRO A 404 -9.84 -17.53 19.68
CA PRO A 404 -11.06 -17.30 18.90
C PRO A 404 -11.87 -16.12 19.47
N GLY A 405 -12.73 -15.54 18.65
CA GLY A 405 -13.77 -14.63 19.14
C GLY A 405 -14.89 -15.43 19.82
N TYR A 406 -15.38 -14.92 20.96
CA TYR A 406 -16.44 -15.59 21.74
C TYR A 406 -17.86 -15.30 21.21
N GLY A 407 -18.00 -14.70 20.03
CA GLY A 407 -19.30 -14.39 19.43
C GLY A 407 -20.17 -13.45 20.28
N GLY A 408 -19.57 -12.74 21.24
CA GLY A 408 -20.26 -11.89 22.20
C GLY A 408 -20.83 -12.61 23.42
N SER A 409 -20.54 -13.91 23.60
CA SER A 409 -20.91 -14.66 24.79
C SER A 409 -19.89 -14.40 25.91
N LEU A 410 -20.23 -13.51 26.82
CA LEU A 410 -19.42 -13.26 28.01
C LEU A 410 -19.30 -14.52 28.88
N GLU A 411 -20.32 -15.37 28.93
CA GLU A 411 -20.31 -16.61 29.70
C GLU A 411 -19.20 -17.58 29.25
N THR A 412 -19.06 -17.77 27.92
CA THR A 412 -18.00 -18.60 27.34
C THR A 412 -16.62 -18.02 27.66
N ALA A 413 -16.47 -16.72 27.49
CA ALA A 413 -15.22 -16.03 27.82
C ALA A 413 -14.85 -16.13 29.31
N VAL A 414 -15.84 -16.04 30.19
CA VAL A 414 -15.65 -16.22 31.65
C VAL A 414 -15.22 -17.65 32.00
N GLN A 415 -15.80 -18.65 31.33
CA GLN A 415 -15.37 -20.05 31.52
C GLN A 415 -13.90 -20.23 31.14
N ASP A 416 -13.47 -19.68 30.02
CA ASP A 416 -12.07 -19.73 29.58
C ASP A 416 -11.15 -18.96 30.54
N LEU A 417 -11.56 -17.76 31.00
CA LEU A 417 -10.80 -17.02 32.00
C LEU A 417 -10.64 -17.81 33.31
N LYS A 418 -11.71 -18.46 33.82
CA LYS A 418 -11.64 -19.36 35.00
C LYS A 418 -10.70 -20.53 34.77
N HIS A 419 -10.74 -21.11 33.55
CA HIS A 419 -9.83 -22.19 33.16
C HIS A 419 -8.38 -21.73 33.18
N TYR A 420 -8.07 -20.58 32.58
CA TYR A 420 -6.72 -20.00 32.57
C TYR A 420 -6.21 -19.72 33.99
N VAL A 421 -7.01 -19.05 34.83
CA VAL A 421 -6.65 -18.74 36.21
C VAL A 421 -6.37 -20.03 37.00
N LYS A 422 -7.23 -21.06 36.89
CA LYS A 422 -7.06 -22.34 37.56
C LYS A 422 -5.77 -23.06 37.13
N ASN A 423 -5.35 -22.90 35.87
CA ASN A 423 -4.11 -23.48 35.32
C ASN A 423 -2.86 -22.59 35.51
N GLY A 424 -2.96 -21.54 36.33
CA GLY A 424 -1.86 -20.67 36.70
C GLY A 424 -1.43 -19.69 35.60
N PHE A 425 -2.32 -19.40 34.62
CA PHE A 425 -2.05 -18.36 33.63
C PHE A 425 -2.26 -16.99 34.23
N GLY A 426 -1.40 -16.04 33.82
CA GLY A 426 -1.67 -14.61 33.95
C GLY A 426 -2.50 -14.15 32.76
N CYS A 427 -3.67 -13.58 33.04
CA CYS A 427 -4.57 -13.09 31.96
C CYS A 427 -4.52 -11.58 31.87
N LEU A 428 -4.19 -11.05 30.68
CA LEU A 428 -4.27 -9.62 30.37
C LEU A 428 -5.47 -9.37 29.45
N VAL A 429 -6.40 -8.53 29.88
CA VAL A 429 -7.56 -8.16 29.07
C VAL A 429 -7.43 -6.70 28.66
N LEU A 430 -7.31 -6.46 27.37
CA LEU A 430 -7.16 -5.13 26.80
C LEU A 430 -8.54 -4.47 26.59
N CYS A 431 -8.74 -3.32 27.20
CA CYS A 431 -9.96 -2.53 27.15
C CYS A 431 -9.73 -1.22 26.41
N GLY A 432 -10.74 -0.72 25.72
CA GLY A 432 -10.67 0.53 24.98
C GLY A 432 -10.60 1.81 25.84
N GLY A 433 -10.38 1.66 27.15
CA GLY A 433 -10.20 2.74 28.12
C GLY A 433 -10.69 2.37 29.53
N LYS A 434 -10.30 3.17 30.52
CA LYS A 434 -10.53 2.90 31.95
C LYS A 434 -12.01 2.65 32.27
N ARG A 435 -12.92 3.50 31.77
CA ARG A 435 -14.37 3.34 32.00
C ARG A 435 -14.91 2.00 31.51
N ARG A 436 -14.42 1.52 30.36
CA ARG A 436 -14.81 0.20 29.84
C ARG A 436 -14.25 -0.92 30.68
N GLY A 437 -13.00 -0.77 31.16
CA GLY A 437 -12.40 -1.69 32.10
C GLY A 437 -13.19 -1.80 33.40
N GLU A 438 -13.70 -0.68 33.95
CA GLU A 438 -14.54 -0.65 35.16
C GLU A 438 -15.87 -1.39 34.94
N ILE A 439 -16.52 -1.17 33.78
CA ILE A 439 -17.75 -1.90 33.40
C ILE A 439 -17.47 -3.40 33.30
N LEU A 440 -16.42 -3.78 32.57
CA LEU A 440 -16.05 -5.18 32.41
C LEU A 440 -15.70 -5.85 33.76
N LYS A 441 -15.01 -5.13 34.64
CA LYS A 441 -14.73 -5.61 36.00
C LYS A 441 -16.02 -5.91 36.76
N GLY A 442 -17.02 -5.04 36.69
CA GLY A 442 -18.34 -5.28 37.31
C GLY A 442 -19.01 -6.55 36.77
N MET A 443 -19.03 -6.69 35.43
CA MET A 443 -19.61 -7.87 34.76
C MET A 443 -18.87 -9.18 35.13
N LEU A 444 -17.55 -9.14 35.25
CA LEU A 444 -16.75 -10.29 35.68
C LEU A 444 -17.01 -10.64 37.16
N ALA A 445 -17.16 -9.65 38.04
CA ALA A 445 -17.48 -9.84 39.44
C ALA A 445 -18.85 -10.50 39.66
N GLU A 446 -19.87 -10.15 38.84
CA GLU A 446 -21.18 -10.81 38.82
C GLU A 446 -21.06 -12.30 38.48
N GLN A 447 -20.05 -12.69 37.74
CA GLN A 447 -19.73 -14.09 37.39
C GLN A 447 -18.71 -14.73 38.33
N SER A 448 -18.45 -14.13 39.50
CA SER A 448 -17.47 -14.62 40.49
C SER A 448 -16.05 -14.73 39.92
N VAL A 449 -15.62 -13.74 39.15
CA VAL A 449 -14.27 -13.61 38.62
C VAL A 449 -13.66 -12.30 39.07
N ASP A 450 -12.59 -12.36 39.85
CA ASP A 450 -11.86 -11.19 40.31
C ASP A 450 -10.89 -10.71 39.26
N ALA A 451 -10.91 -9.40 39.00
CA ALA A 451 -10.00 -8.73 38.05
C ALA A 451 -9.47 -7.43 38.65
N LEU A 452 -8.22 -7.13 38.40
CA LEU A 452 -7.57 -5.88 38.80
C LEU A 452 -7.52 -4.89 37.63
N LEU A 453 -7.66 -3.61 37.96
CA LEU A 453 -7.53 -2.53 36.99
C LEU A 453 -6.10 -1.99 37.01
N ALA A 454 -5.49 -1.88 35.83
CA ALA A 454 -4.19 -1.24 35.62
C ALA A 454 -4.22 -0.40 34.33
N PHE A 455 -4.37 0.92 34.49
CA PHE A 455 -4.46 1.86 33.39
C PHE A 455 -3.47 3.02 33.59
N PRO A 456 -2.27 2.95 32.97
CA PRO A 456 -1.75 1.87 32.12
C PRO A 456 -1.30 0.63 32.89
N ALA A 457 -1.11 -0.52 32.20
CA ALA A 457 -0.43 -1.64 32.79
C ALA A 457 1.06 -1.32 32.87
N THR A 458 1.64 -1.50 34.07
CA THR A 458 3.07 -1.31 34.33
C THR A 458 3.82 -2.63 34.52
N ARG A 459 3.10 -3.75 34.56
CA ARG A 459 3.62 -5.10 34.69
C ARG A 459 2.71 -6.13 34.04
N LEU A 460 3.24 -7.29 33.76
CA LEU A 460 2.44 -8.46 33.38
C LEU A 460 1.62 -8.98 34.59
N PRO A 461 0.44 -9.60 34.34
CA PRO A 461 -0.32 -10.27 35.39
C PRO A 461 0.48 -11.39 36.00
N GLN A 462 0.31 -11.62 37.30
CA GLN A 462 0.89 -12.78 38.02
C GLN A 462 0.13 -14.05 37.67
N ALA A 463 0.71 -15.21 38.03
CA ALA A 463 0.03 -16.49 37.89
C ALA A 463 -1.33 -16.47 38.58
N GLY A 464 -2.38 -16.85 37.88
CA GLY A 464 -3.75 -16.86 38.39
C GLY A 464 -4.41 -15.48 38.51
N GLN A 465 -3.81 -14.43 38.00
CA GLN A 465 -4.32 -13.06 38.07
C GLN A 465 -4.93 -12.63 36.74
N ILE A 466 -6.05 -11.89 36.80
CA ILE A 466 -6.63 -11.18 35.65
C ILE A 466 -6.38 -9.69 35.81
N LEU A 467 -5.73 -9.09 34.82
CA LEU A 467 -5.43 -7.67 34.76
C LEU A 467 -6.18 -7.03 33.61
N LEU A 468 -7.00 -6.03 33.89
CA LEU A 468 -7.66 -5.22 32.87
C LEU A 468 -6.82 -3.97 32.61
N ALA A 469 -6.42 -3.76 31.36
CA ALA A 469 -5.51 -2.68 30.98
C ALA A 469 -6.00 -1.94 29.73
N ASP A 470 -5.41 -0.79 29.45
CA ASP A 470 -5.67 -0.05 28.23
C ASP A 470 -5.03 -0.74 27.01
N GLY A 471 -5.72 -0.69 25.90
CA GLY A 471 -5.24 -1.22 24.64
C GLY A 471 -6.36 -1.82 23.79
N SER A 472 -6.00 -2.23 22.59
CA SER A 472 -6.91 -2.95 21.69
C SER A 472 -6.06 -3.68 20.66
N LEU A 473 -6.29 -4.97 20.51
CA LEU A 473 -5.72 -5.82 19.47
C LEU A 473 -6.84 -6.38 18.59
N PRO A 474 -6.57 -6.71 17.33
CA PRO A 474 -7.55 -7.35 16.45
C PRO A 474 -7.98 -8.76 16.91
N ALA A 475 -7.10 -9.48 17.60
CA ALA A 475 -7.34 -10.80 18.15
C ALA A 475 -6.56 -11.01 19.46
N GLY A 476 -7.02 -11.96 20.29
CA GLY A 476 -6.29 -12.39 21.47
C GLY A 476 -5.23 -13.45 21.16
N MET A 477 -4.36 -13.68 22.12
CA MET A 477 -3.20 -14.57 22.00
C MET A 477 -3.02 -15.40 23.27
N GLU A 478 -2.57 -16.63 23.10
CA GLU A 478 -2.16 -17.52 24.18
C GLU A 478 -0.72 -17.99 23.98
N TYR A 479 0.08 -17.89 25.03
CA TYR A 479 1.45 -18.39 25.11
C TYR A 479 1.53 -19.43 26.23
N PRO A 480 1.30 -20.73 25.95
CA PRO A 480 1.24 -21.78 26.95
C PRO A 480 2.54 -21.93 27.76
N GLU A 481 3.70 -21.81 27.11
CA GLU A 481 5.01 -21.92 27.76
C GLU A 481 5.28 -20.77 28.73
N LEU A 482 4.82 -19.57 28.41
CA LEU A 482 4.93 -18.42 29.30
C LEU A 482 3.79 -18.33 30.32
N LYS A 483 2.76 -19.15 30.19
CA LYS A 483 1.53 -19.10 31.01
C LYS A 483 0.85 -17.73 30.93
N TYR A 484 0.73 -17.16 29.73
CA TYR A 484 0.00 -15.91 29.52
C TYR A 484 -1.12 -16.08 28.48
N ALA A 485 -2.27 -15.49 28.79
CA ALA A 485 -3.39 -15.30 27.87
C ALA A 485 -3.71 -13.80 27.75
N ILE A 486 -3.68 -13.29 26.54
CA ILE A 486 -4.00 -11.90 26.21
C ILE A 486 -5.34 -11.89 25.48
N LEU A 487 -6.34 -11.24 26.03
CA LEU A 487 -7.67 -11.13 25.45
C LEU A 487 -7.97 -9.66 25.12
N THR A 488 -8.95 -9.43 24.28
CA THR A 488 -9.42 -8.08 24.00
C THR A 488 -10.89 -7.95 24.36
N GLU A 489 -11.29 -6.77 24.81
CA GLU A 489 -12.69 -6.45 25.11
C GLU A 489 -13.62 -6.80 23.94
N GLY A 490 -13.18 -6.59 22.69
CA GLY A 490 -13.96 -6.90 21.48
C GLY A 490 -14.24 -8.40 21.26
N GLN A 491 -13.48 -9.30 21.91
CA GLN A 491 -13.76 -10.74 21.92
C GLN A 491 -14.79 -11.12 22.99
N LEU A 492 -14.77 -10.42 24.13
CA LEU A 492 -15.60 -10.69 25.29
C LEU A 492 -17.02 -10.15 25.16
N MET A 493 -17.16 -9.01 24.50
CA MET A 493 -18.43 -8.33 24.33
C MET A 493 -18.71 -8.12 22.85
N THR A 494 -19.94 -8.40 22.43
CA THR A 494 -20.39 -7.92 21.12
C THR A 494 -20.24 -6.42 21.09
N ARG A 495 -19.47 -5.89 20.16
CA ARG A 495 -19.59 -4.49 19.77
C ARG A 495 -21.05 -4.32 19.35
N THR A 496 -21.91 -3.75 20.20
CA THR A 496 -22.99 -2.95 19.67
C THR A 496 -22.29 -1.96 18.77
N ALA A 497 -22.38 -2.20 17.44
CA ALA A 497 -21.82 -1.27 16.46
C ALA A 497 -22.25 0.10 16.97
N PRO A 498 -21.35 1.07 17.21
CA PRO A 498 -21.78 2.40 17.57
C PRO A 498 -22.77 2.73 16.46
N LYS A 499 -24.07 2.92 16.82
CA LYS A 499 -25.02 3.54 15.89
C LYS A 499 -24.21 4.69 15.36
N LYS A 500 -23.77 4.62 14.08
CA LYS A 500 -23.11 5.73 13.42
C LYS A 500 -24.01 6.88 13.78
N THR A 501 -23.60 7.70 14.75
CA THR A 501 -24.28 8.96 15.02
C THR A 501 -24.29 9.59 13.66
N ALA A 502 -25.46 9.62 13.05
CA ALA A 502 -25.63 10.09 11.71
C ALA A 502 -24.94 11.45 11.72
N ARG A 503 -23.74 11.54 11.10
CA ARG A 503 -23.22 12.82 10.70
C ARG A 503 -24.42 13.52 10.10
N PRO A 504 -24.76 14.75 10.48
CA PRO A 504 -25.86 15.43 9.84
C PRO A 504 -25.60 15.28 8.36
N LYS A 505 -26.43 14.49 7.70
CA LYS A 505 -26.36 14.27 6.27
C LYS A 505 -26.46 15.66 5.67
N LYS A 506 -25.34 16.24 5.22
CA LYS A 506 -25.44 17.16 4.11
C LYS A 506 -26.28 16.39 3.10
N ALA A 507 -27.45 16.92 2.81
CA ALA A 507 -28.41 16.30 1.91
C ALA A 507 -27.74 16.08 0.56
N THR A 508 -27.09 14.95 0.40
CA THR A 508 -26.76 14.40 -0.89
C THR A 508 -27.89 13.45 -1.18
N ASN A 509 -28.81 13.87 -2.04
CA ASN A 509 -29.89 13.06 -2.62
C ASN A 509 -29.33 11.92 -3.49
N ARG A 510 -28.33 11.19 -3.03
CA ARG A 510 -27.80 10.01 -3.72
C ARG A 510 -28.35 8.77 -3.02
N LYS A 511 -29.43 8.23 -3.53
CA LYS A 511 -29.87 6.85 -3.26
C LYS A 511 -29.20 5.95 -4.27
N LYS A 512 -28.58 4.85 -3.80
CA LYS A 512 -28.20 3.74 -4.67
C LYS A 512 -29.51 3.10 -5.11
N LEU A 513 -29.73 3.01 -6.41
CA LEU A 513 -30.92 2.37 -6.99
C LEU A 513 -30.78 0.86 -6.83
N ASP A 514 -31.69 0.26 -6.09
CA ASP A 514 -31.78 -1.20 -5.95
C ASP A 514 -32.69 -1.82 -7.03
N SER A 515 -33.53 -0.99 -7.71
CA SER A 515 -34.38 -1.39 -8.83
C SER A 515 -34.61 -0.22 -9.80
N PHE A 516 -34.76 -0.54 -11.08
CA PHE A 516 -35.12 0.43 -12.15
C PHE A 516 -36.54 1.02 -12.00
N THR A 517 -37.39 0.40 -11.18
CA THR A 517 -38.74 0.87 -10.89
C THR A 517 -38.80 2.10 -10.00
N ASP A 518 -37.71 2.49 -9.38
CA ASP A 518 -37.64 3.62 -8.46
C ASP A 518 -37.31 4.96 -9.15
N LEU A 519 -37.11 4.97 -10.46
CA LEU A 519 -36.83 6.17 -11.25
C LEU A 519 -38.11 6.78 -11.82
N THR A 520 -38.27 8.08 -11.61
CA THR A 520 -39.30 8.88 -12.27
C THR A 520 -38.70 9.71 -13.41
N PRO A 521 -39.39 9.86 -14.56
CA PRO A 521 -38.90 10.74 -15.62
C PRO A 521 -38.62 12.15 -15.09
N GLY A 522 -37.38 12.64 -15.35
CA GLY A 522 -36.89 13.92 -14.84
C GLY A 522 -35.84 13.78 -13.74
N ASP A 523 -35.67 12.62 -13.11
CA ASP A 523 -34.65 12.39 -12.10
C ASP A 523 -33.23 12.51 -12.69
N LEU A 524 -32.31 13.05 -11.89
CA LEU A 524 -30.90 13.08 -12.24
C LEU A 524 -30.23 11.76 -11.83
N VAL A 525 -29.67 11.09 -12.81
CA VAL A 525 -28.95 9.82 -12.66
C VAL A 525 -27.49 9.97 -13.02
N VAL A 526 -26.62 9.20 -12.36
CA VAL A 526 -25.20 9.16 -12.66
C VAL A 526 -24.90 7.86 -13.41
N HIS A 527 -24.49 7.98 -14.66
CA HIS A 527 -24.01 6.85 -15.44
C HIS A 527 -22.51 6.69 -15.24
N GLU A 528 -22.03 5.47 -15.04
CA GLU A 528 -20.64 5.18 -14.70
C GLU A 528 -19.63 5.73 -15.74
N HIS A 529 -19.99 5.68 -17.03
CA HIS A 529 -19.12 6.12 -18.14
C HIS A 529 -19.49 7.46 -18.77
N HIS A 530 -20.72 7.96 -18.58
CA HIS A 530 -21.23 9.17 -19.25
C HIS A 530 -21.54 10.33 -18.29
N GLY A 531 -21.31 10.13 -16.99
CA GLY A 531 -21.52 11.17 -15.97
C GLY A 531 -22.99 11.42 -15.64
N ILE A 532 -23.33 12.68 -15.33
CA ILE A 532 -24.67 13.04 -14.87
C ILE A 532 -25.59 13.28 -16.06
N GLY A 533 -26.71 12.55 -16.12
CA GLY A 533 -27.77 12.73 -17.09
C GLY A 533 -29.15 12.78 -16.42
N ARG A 534 -30.18 13.11 -17.20
CA ARG A 534 -31.57 13.13 -16.77
C ARG A 534 -32.28 11.89 -17.30
N TYR A 535 -32.90 11.11 -16.42
CA TYR A 535 -33.72 9.97 -16.82
C TYR A 535 -34.96 10.43 -17.60
N VAL A 536 -35.14 9.91 -18.81
CA VAL A 536 -36.26 10.25 -19.72
C VAL A 536 -37.36 9.18 -19.69
N GLY A 537 -36.95 7.93 -19.51
CA GLY A 537 -37.90 6.80 -19.50
C GLY A 537 -37.28 5.49 -19.97
N MET A 538 -38.11 4.47 -20.14
CA MET A 538 -37.74 3.18 -20.72
C MET A 538 -38.14 3.14 -22.20
N GLU A 539 -37.27 2.66 -23.07
CA GLU A 539 -37.52 2.49 -24.48
C GLU A 539 -37.19 1.06 -24.92
N GLN A 540 -38.09 0.46 -25.67
CA GLN A 540 -37.87 -0.88 -26.20
C GLN A 540 -37.18 -0.80 -27.55
N MET A 541 -36.02 -1.40 -27.65
CA MET A 541 -35.24 -1.45 -28.89
C MET A 541 -35.05 -2.90 -29.34
N LYS A 542 -35.14 -3.14 -30.64
CA LYS A 542 -34.87 -4.43 -31.25
C LYS A 542 -33.39 -4.50 -31.66
N VAL A 543 -32.61 -5.26 -30.89
CA VAL A 543 -31.17 -5.46 -31.15
C VAL A 543 -30.94 -6.95 -31.34
N ASP A 544 -30.32 -7.33 -32.46
CA ASP A 544 -30.01 -8.73 -32.83
C ASP A 544 -31.23 -9.70 -32.81
N GLY A 545 -32.40 -9.20 -33.20
CA GLY A 545 -33.65 -10.02 -33.28
C GLY A 545 -34.38 -10.20 -31.96
N ALA A 546 -33.83 -9.75 -30.82
CA ALA A 546 -34.47 -9.74 -29.51
C ALA A 546 -34.93 -8.32 -29.11
N VAL A 547 -36.13 -8.23 -28.52
CA VAL A 547 -36.63 -6.96 -27.95
C VAL A 547 -36.06 -6.83 -26.53
N LYS A 548 -35.34 -5.76 -26.28
CA LYS A 548 -34.76 -5.45 -24.95
C LYS A 548 -35.19 -4.07 -24.49
N ASP A 549 -35.43 -3.94 -23.19
CA ASP A 549 -35.74 -2.66 -22.55
C ASP A 549 -34.45 -1.90 -22.23
N TYR A 550 -34.38 -0.63 -22.65
CA TYR A 550 -33.24 0.26 -22.39
C TYR A 550 -33.69 1.47 -21.56
N VAL A 551 -32.82 1.90 -20.66
CA VAL A 551 -32.99 3.13 -19.88
C VAL A 551 -32.49 4.31 -20.72
N LYS A 552 -33.38 5.25 -21.06
CA LYS A 552 -33.05 6.44 -21.83
C LYS A 552 -32.62 7.59 -20.90
N ILE A 553 -31.42 8.11 -21.12
CA ILE A 553 -30.84 9.17 -20.30
C ILE A 553 -30.39 10.31 -21.24
N ALA A 554 -30.92 11.51 -21.03
CA ALA A 554 -30.53 12.70 -21.75
C ALA A 554 -29.34 13.40 -21.06
N TYR A 555 -28.30 13.74 -21.85
CA TYR A 555 -27.11 14.47 -21.39
C TYR A 555 -27.10 15.90 -21.94
N GLN A 556 -26.44 16.82 -21.21
CA GLN A 556 -26.37 18.23 -21.63
C GLN A 556 -25.48 18.36 -22.88
N GLY A 557 -26.06 18.74 -24.03
CA GLY A 557 -25.34 19.02 -25.29
C GLY A 557 -25.21 17.83 -26.25
N SER A 558 -25.87 16.70 -26.02
CA SER A 558 -25.98 15.58 -26.97
C SER A 558 -27.42 15.08 -27.05
N ASP A 559 -27.82 14.56 -28.22
CA ASP A 559 -29.07 13.85 -28.40
C ASP A 559 -29.08 12.61 -27.49
N ALA A 560 -30.26 12.29 -26.95
CA ALA A 560 -30.50 11.26 -25.96
C ALA A 560 -30.20 9.84 -26.47
#